data_d189a5413f89973ef6eb190927f61d3b
#
_entry.id   d189a5413f89973ef6eb190927f61d3b
#
_cell.length_a   1.000
_cell.length_b   1.000
_cell.length_c   1.000
_cell.angle_alpha   90.00
_cell.angle_beta   90.00
_cell.angle_gamma   90.00
#
_symmetry.space_group_name_H-M   'P 1'
#
loop_
_entity.id
_entity.type
_entity.pdbx_description
1 polymer ?
#
loop_
_entity_poly.entity_id
_entity_poly.type
_entity_poly.pdbx_seq_one_letter_code
_entity_poly.pdbx_strand_id
1 'polypeptide(L)'
;MTDETRPALFETASMEVRVSMMKEMRAFIDERHMTPEDAAEAFGVTQSRILELVAGQFKLFVIDTLVDMADRAGMVMAVKVSN
;
A
#
# COMPACT_ATOMS: atom_id res chain seq x y z
N MET A 1 -23.03 23.01 -6.89
CA MET A 1 -22.78 22.57 -6.53
C MET A 1 -22.06 22.08 -6.13
N THR A 2 -21.65 21.68 -6.04
CA THR A 2 -21.26 21.35 -5.42
C THR A 2 -20.03 20.91 -5.23
N ASP A 3 -19.22 21.41 -4.63
CA ASP A 3 -17.93 21.07 -4.29
C ASP A 3 -17.83 19.92 -3.34
N GLU A 4 -18.95 19.46 -2.89
CA GLU A 4 -18.99 18.38 -1.94
C GLU A 4 -18.50 17.08 -2.53
N THR A 5 -18.71 16.90 -3.83
CA THR A 5 -18.29 15.67 -4.48
C THR A 5 -16.81 15.61 -4.76
N ARG A 6 -16.13 16.76 -4.80
CA ARG A 6 -14.72 16.77 -5.09
C ARG A 6 -13.88 16.06 -4.06
N PRO A 7 -14.04 16.35 -2.75
CA PRO A 7 -13.26 15.63 -1.76
C PRO A 7 -13.53 14.14 -1.80
N ALA A 8 -14.78 13.75 -2.03
CA ALA A 8 -15.12 12.34 -2.08
C ALA A 8 -14.47 11.64 -3.27
N LEU A 9 -14.46 12.29 -4.44
CA LEU A 9 -13.84 11.72 -5.62
C LEU A 9 -12.33 11.59 -5.42
N PHE A 10 -11.75 12.62 -4.84
CA PHE A 10 -10.32 12.62 -4.58
C PHE A 10 -9.95 11.52 -3.61
N GLU A 11 -10.74 11.35 -2.55
CA GLU A 11 -10.50 10.31 -1.58
C GLU A 11 -10.64 8.93 -2.20
N THR A 12 -11.61 8.75 -3.08
CA THR A 12 -11.82 7.48 -3.74
C THR A 12 -10.64 7.12 -4.62
N ALA A 13 -10.13 8.08 -5.38
CA ALA A 13 -8.97 7.83 -6.21
C ALA A 13 -7.75 7.45 -5.37
N SER A 14 -7.55 8.17 -4.27
CA SER A 14 -6.45 7.87 -3.36
C SER A 14 -6.60 6.49 -2.74
N MET A 15 -7.83 6.13 -2.38
CA MET A 15 -8.11 4.82 -1.81
C MET A 15 -7.77 3.72 -2.81
N GLU A 16 -8.18 3.90 -4.06
CA GLU A 16 -7.93 2.89 -5.08
C GLU A 16 -6.44 2.68 -5.31
N VAL A 17 -5.68 3.77 -5.34
CA VAL A 17 -4.24 3.66 -5.50
C VAL A 17 -3.62 2.90 -4.34
N ARG A 18 -4.01 3.26 -3.11
CA ARG A 18 -3.47 2.60 -1.94
C ARG A 18 -3.81 1.12 -1.92
N VAL A 19 -5.06 0.79 -2.20
CA VAL A 19 -5.50 -0.60 -2.22
C VAL A 19 -4.73 -1.38 -3.28
N SER A 20 -4.54 -0.80 -4.46
CA SER A 20 -3.80 -1.43 -5.53
C SER A 20 -2.35 -1.70 -5.12
N MET A 21 -1.70 -0.72 -4.53
CA MET A 21 -0.32 -0.87 -4.07
C MET A 21 -0.21 -1.94 -3.00
N MET A 22 -1.15 -1.95 -2.08
CA MET A 22 -1.14 -2.92 -0.99
C MET A 22 -1.34 -4.34 -1.51
N LYS A 23 -2.17 -4.51 -2.53
CA LYS A 23 -2.36 -5.82 -3.16
C LYS A 23 -1.07 -6.30 -3.80
N GLU A 24 -0.35 -5.43 -4.47
CA GLU A 24 0.93 -5.82 -5.07
C GLU A 24 1.95 -6.19 -4.01
N MET A 25 1.97 -5.44 -2.92
CA MET A 25 2.89 -5.72 -1.83
C MET A 25 2.56 -7.05 -1.16
N ARG A 26 1.26 -7.33 -1.01
CA ARG A 26 0.83 -8.61 -0.46
C ARG A 26 1.23 -9.76 -1.37
N ALA A 27 1.06 -9.58 -2.68
CA ALA A 27 1.46 -10.61 -3.64
C ALA A 27 2.96 -10.85 -3.56
N PHE A 28 3.74 -9.80 -3.39
CA PHE A 28 5.19 -9.89 -3.24
C PHE A 28 5.54 -10.77 -2.04
N ILE A 29 4.87 -10.54 -0.92
CA ILE A 29 5.07 -11.31 0.30
C ILE A 29 4.70 -12.78 0.07
N ASP A 30 3.53 -13.00 -0.55
CA ASP A 30 3.04 -14.35 -0.77
C ASP A 30 3.92 -15.14 -1.72
N GLU A 31 4.37 -14.50 -2.79
CA GLU A 31 5.19 -15.18 -3.80
C GLU A 31 6.52 -15.60 -3.25
N ARG A 32 7.04 -14.86 -2.28
CA ARG A 32 8.33 -15.16 -1.68
C ARG A 32 8.20 -15.94 -0.39
N HIS A 33 6.98 -16.31 -0.02
CA HIS A 33 6.71 -17.09 1.19
C HIS A 33 7.33 -16.42 2.42
N MET A 34 7.20 -15.10 2.49
CA MET A 34 7.78 -14.37 3.62
C MET A 34 6.89 -14.49 4.84
N THR A 35 7.52 -14.70 5.99
CA THR A 35 6.81 -14.60 7.25
C THR A 35 6.57 -13.13 7.56
N PRO A 36 5.65 -12.80 8.48
CA PRO A 36 5.48 -11.41 8.90
C PRO A 36 6.77 -10.78 9.38
N GLU A 37 7.63 -11.56 10.01
CA GLU A 37 8.91 -11.08 10.48
C GLU A 37 9.82 -10.74 9.31
N ASP A 38 9.88 -11.62 8.32
CA ASP A 38 10.67 -11.40 7.12
C ASP A 38 10.18 -10.15 6.38
N ALA A 39 8.87 -10.03 6.26
CA ALA A 39 8.28 -8.91 5.55
C ALA A 39 8.55 -7.60 6.30
N ALA A 40 8.46 -7.64 7.63
CA ALA A 40 8.73 -6.45 8.43
C ALA A 40 10.15 -5.95 8.17
N GLU A 41 11.10 -6.87 8.11
CA GLU A 41 12.48 -6.52 7.87
C GLU A 41 12.68 -5.98 6.46
N ALA A 42 12.08 -6.64 5.47
CA ALA A 42 12.23 -6.23 4.08
C ALA A 42 11.64 -4.85 3.82
N PHE A 43 10.48 -4.59 4.39
CA PHE A 43 9.78 -3.31 4.16
C PHE A 43 10.19 -2.23 5.16
N GLY A 44 10.98 -2.58 6.17
CA GLY A 44 11.46 -1.58 7.14
C GLY A 44 10.38 -1.09 8.09
N VAL A 45 9.46 -1.96 8.47
CA VAL A 45 8.35 -1.63 9.37
C VAL A 45 8.22 -2.69 10.45
N THR A 46 7.28 -2.49 11.36
CA THR A 46 7.01 -3.48 12.40
C THR A 46 6.15 -4.60 11.86
N GLN A 47 6.14 -5.72 12.57
CA GLN A 47 5.28 -6.84 12.19
C GLN A 47 3.81 -6.45 12.26
N SER A 48 3.44 -5.60 13.23
CA SER A 48 2.07 -5.10 13.32
C SER A 48 1.66 -4.38 12.05
N ARG A 49 2.58 -3.59 11.48
CA ARG A 49 2.31 -2.90 10.21
C ARG A 49 2.10 -3.88 9.08
N ILE A 50 2.88 -4.96 9.06
CA ILE A 50 2.72 -5.99 8.03
C ILE A 50 1.34 -6.63 8.13
N LEU A 51 0.89 -6.91 9.35
CA LEU A 51 -0.42 -7.51 9.55
C LEU A 51 -1.53 -6.58 9.07
N GLU A 52 -1.38 -5.28 9.32
CA GLU A 52 -2.33 -4.28 8.83
C GLU A 52 -2.33 -4.22 7.31
N LEU A 53 -1.16 -4.32 6.71
CA LEU A 53 -1.01 -4.30 5.27
C LEU A 53 -1.72 -5.50 4.64
N VAL A 54 -1.44 -6.69 5.17
CA VAL A 54 -2.02 -7.92 4.66
C VAL A 54 -3.54 -7.94 4.86
N ALA A 55 -4.01 -7.33 5.94
CA ALA A 55 -5.44 -7.24 6.21
C ALA A 55 -6.15 -6.22 5.33
N GLY A 56 -5.38 -5.45 4.56
CA GLY A 56 -5.97 -4.49 3.63
C GLY A 56 -6.48 -3.23 4.29
N GLN A 57 -5.91 -2.86 5.43
CA GLN A 57 -6.37 -1.67 6.17
C GLN A 57 -5.78 -0.41 5.55
N PHE A 58 -6.28 -0.05 4.38
CA PHE A 58 -5.69 1.02 3.59
C PHE A 58 -5.74 2.39 4.28
N LYS A 59 -6.66 2.57 5.22
CA LYS A 59 -6.77 3.86 5.90
C LYS A 59 -5.60 4.14 6.82
N LEU A 60 -4.84 3.12 7.16
CA LEU A 60 -3.68 3.25 8.03
C LEU A 60 -2.39 3.58 7.27
N PHE A 61 -2.47 3.60 5.95
CA PHE A 61 -1.29 3.81 5.11
C PHE A 61 -1.51 4.98 4.18
N VAL A 62 -0.58 5.93 4.19
CA VAL A 62 -0.59 6.98 3.17
C VAL A 62 0.29 6.49 2.01
N ILE A 63 0.07 7.07 0.84
CA ILE A 63 0.77 6.63 -0.36
C ILE A 63 2.29 6.73 -0.19
N ASP A 64 2.75 7.81 0.40
CA ASP A 64 4.19 8.02 0.60
C ASP A 64 4.80 6.88 1.43
N THR A 65 4.09 6.45 2.45
CA THR A 65 4.56 5.35 3.28
C THR A 65 4.66 4.06 2.48
N LEU A 66 3.65 3.80 1.64
CA LEU A 66 3.64 2.59 0.82
C LEU A 66 4.79 2.62 -0.19
N VAL A 67 5.03 3.77 -0.80
CA VAL A 67 6.13 3.91 -1.75
C VAL A 67 7.47 3.65 -1.06
N ASP A 68 7.65 4.21 0.14
CA ASP A 68 8.88 4.02 0.88
C ASP A 68 9.09 2.55 1.24
N MET A 69 8.03 1.89 1.69
CA MET A 69 8.10 0.47 2.05
C MET A 69 8.49 -0.36 0.83
N ALA A 70 7.84 -0.11 -0.30
CA ALA A 70 8.12 -0.87 -1.51
C ALA A 70 9.56 -0.65 -1.98
N ASP A 71 10.02 0.58 -1.88
CA ASP A 71 11.38 0.92 -2.27
C ASP A 71 12.39 0.17 -1.42
N ARG A 72 12.15 0.12 -0.11
CA ARG A 72 13.06 -0.57 0.81
C ARG A 72 13.14 -2.07 0.51
N ALA A 73 12.03 -2.65 0.07
CA ALA A 73 11.99 -4.07 -0.27
C ALA A 73 12.53 -4.37 -1.66
N GLY A 74 12.89 -3.35 -2.42
CA GLY A 74 13.39 -3.53 -3.76
C GLY A 74 12.31 -3.82 -4.78
N MET A 75 11.06 -3.49 -4.46
CA MET A 75 9.96 -3.68 -5.40
C MET A 75 9.96 -2.59 -6.45
N VAL A 76 9.63 -2.98 -7.67
CA VAL A 76 9.38 -2.01 -8.73
C VAL A 76 7.87 -1.95 -8.89
N MET A 77 7.30 -0.83 -8.49
CA MET A 77 5.86 -0.65 -8.57
C MET A 77 5.54 0.37 -9.63
N ALA A 78 4.70 -0.04 -10.56
CA ALA A 78 4.20 0.89 -11.57
C ALA A 78 2.92 1.47 -11.02
N VAL A 79 2.97 2.72 -10.60
CA VAL A 79 1.75 3.41 -10.18
C VAL A 79 1.14 4.00 -11.44
N LYS A 80 0.03 3.43 -11.84
CA LYS A 80 -0.66 3.95 -13.00
C LYS A 80 -1.49 5.13 -12.58
N VAL A 81 -1.06 6.29 -13.03
CA VAL A 81 -1.88 7.48 -12.87
C VAL A 81 -2.67 7.56 -14.15
N SER A 82 -3.95 7.29 -14.06
CA SER A 82 -4.76 7.36 -15.26
C SER A 82 -5.09 8.81 -15.53
N ASN A 83 -5.02 9.14 -16.74
CA ASN A 83 -5.39 10.48 -17.18
C ASN A 83 -6.60 10.42 -18.02
#